data_08fc2dfa821d441fa832268df14a3854
#
_entry.id   08fc2dfa821d441fa832268df14a3854
#
_cell.length_a   1.000
_cell.length_b   1.000
_cell.length_c   1.000
_cell.angle_alpha   90.00
_cell.angle_beta   90.00
_cell.angle_gamma   90.00
#
_symmetry.space_group_name_H-M   'P 1'
#
loop_
_entity.id
_entity.type
_entity.pdbx_description
1 polymer ?
#
loop_
_entity_poly.entity_id
_entity_poly.type
_entity_poly.pdbx_seq_one_letter_code
_entity_poly.pdbx_strand_id
1 'polypeptide(L)'
;FYKKAYTRMRAHLAPEKYVVIHDGFDLMAWKDFMQEDEYQNVVLDTHQYLMMAEMDGCPQTVEGYVEYIQTKYAKMIEEMEQYFPVVCGEWCLFNSLACGCDTKGGQSVLNGMEGTAQESFSPVQKKEIYQVVANAQLDAWKKGSGYFYWSYKLLVDTVNEPGWIGWDSWDLGRCVDFGWFP
;
A
#
# COMPACT_ATOMS: atom_id res chain seq x y z
N PHE A 1 20.76 13.27 1.44
CA PHE A 1 21.09 12.01 2.10
C PHE A 1 21.37 10.92 1.07
N TYR A 2 20.45 10.54 0.20
CA TYR A 2 20.54 9.37 -0.69
C TYR A 2 21.75 9.37 -1.64
N LYS A 3 22.10 10.49 -2.30
CA LYS A 3 23.30 10.58 -3.15
C LYS A 3 24.59 10.18 -2.39
N LYS A 4 24.76 10.67 -1.15
CA LYS A 4 25.92 10.30 -0.30
C LYS A 4 25.86 8.83 0.16
N ALA A 5 24.67 8.33 0.48
CA ALA A 5 24.50 6.93 0.87
C ALA A 5 24.82 6.02 -0.32
N TYR A 6 24.30 6.30 -1.50
CA TYR A 6 24.58 5.59 -2.74
C TYR A 6 26.09 5.47 -3.00
N THR A 7 26.80 6.59 -3.02
CA THR A 7 28.25 6.60 -3.26
C THR A 7 29.01 5.71 -2.28
N ARG A 8 28.65 5.75 -1.00
CA ARG A 8 29.27 4.90 0.02
C ARG A 8 28.91 3.42 -0.15
N MET A 9 27.68 3.12 -0.49
CA MET A 9 27.23 1.74 -0.71
C MET A 9 27.89 1.14 -1.95
N ARG A 10 28.01 1.89 -3.04
CA ARG A 10 28.65 1.43 -4.28
C ARG A 10 30.13 1.06 -4.12
N ALA A 11 30.83 1.63 -3.16
CA ALA A 11 32.20 1.23 -2.85
C ALA A 11 32.31 -0.22 -2.31
N HIS A 12 31.19 -0.81 -1.87
CA HIS A 12 31.13 -2.13 -1.25
C HIS A 12 30.18 -3.12 -1.94
N LEU A 13 29.31 -2.64 -2.82
CA LEU A 13 28.34 -3.46 -3.54
C LEU A 13 28.82 -3.73 -4.96
N ALA A 14 28.61 -4.95 -5.42
CA ALA A 14 28.82 -5.29 -6.82
C ALA A 14 27.88 -4.44 -7.72
N PRO A 15 28.34 -4.06 -8.93
CA PRO A 15 27.62 -3.10 -9.78
C PRO A 15 26.19 -3.52 -10.13
N GLU A 16 25.93 -4.81 -10.26
CA GLU A 16 24.60 -5.37 -10.58
C GLU A 16 23.60 -5.33 -9.43
N LYS A 17 24.02 -4.99 -8.21
CA LYS A 17 23.09 -4.92 -7.06
C LYS A 17 22.29 -3.63 -7.10
N TYR A 18 21.01 -3.75 -6.79
CA TYR A 18 20.12 -2.61 -6.67
C TYR A 18 20.35 -1.86 -5.35
N VAL A 19 20.19 -0.55 -5.41
CA VAL A 19 20.10 0.33 -4.23
C VAL A 19 18.68 0.86 -4.17
N VAL A 20 17.94 0.46 -3.15
CA VAL A 20 16.55 0.87 -2.96
C VAL A 20 16.52 2.13 -2.11
N ILE A 21 15.77 3.13 -2.56
CA ILE A 21 15.51 4.37 -1.82
C ILE A 21 14.00 4.55 -1.66
N HIS A 22 13.56 5.02 -0.50
CA HIS A 22 12.15 5.27 -0.22
C HIS A 22 11.71 6.66 -0.69
N ASP A 23 10.50 6.76 -1.23
CA ASP A 23 9.96 7.99 -1.82
C ASP A 23 9.53 9.07 -0.79
N GLY A 24 9.45 8.71 0.48
CA GLY A 24 8.95 9.63 1.52
C GLY A 24 7.46 9.94 1.40
N PHE A 25 6.68 9.05 0.79
CA PHE A 25 5.24 9.18 0.51
C PHE A 25 4.89 10.28 -0.51
N ASP A 26 5.85 10.70 -1.33
CA ASP A 26 5.63 11.62 -2.45
C ASP A 26 6.38 11.11 -3.69
N LEU A 27 5.80 10.07 -4.31
CA LEU A 27 6.40 9.35 -5.43
C LEU A 27 6.77 10.31 -6.59
N MET A 28 5.91 11.30 -6.87
CA MET A 28 6.09 12.17 -8.02
C MET A 28 7.19 13.23 -7.85
N ALA A 29 7.66 13.46 -6.64
CA ALA A 29 8.73 14.43 -6.36
C ALA A 29 10.12 13.96 -6.83
N TRP A 30 10.25 12.71 -7.28
CA TRP A 30 11.56 12.08 -7.54
C TRP A 30 11.98 12.06 -9.03
N LYS A 31 11.19 12.60 -9.95
CA LYS A 31 11.43 12.53 -11.40
C LYS A 31 12.83 12.98 -11.84
N ASP A 32 13.31 14.06 -11.25
CA ASP A 32 14.60 14.67 -11.61
C ASP A 32 15.73 14.29 -10.64
N PHE A 33 15.48 13.35 -9.72
CA PHE A 33 16.45 12.98 -8.71
C PHE A 33 17.28 11.77 -9.15
N MET A 34 18.60 11.82 -8.99
CA MET A 34 19.52 10.71 -9.32
C MET A 34 19.32 10.15 -10.74
N GLN A 35 19.11 11.04 -11.73
CA GLN A 35 18.97 10.67 -13.13
C GLN A 35 20.32 10.76 -13.90
N GLU A 36 21.37 11.21 -13.24
CA GLU A 36 22.71 11.29 -13.82
C GLU A 36 23.31 9.88 -14.01
N ASP A 37 24.11 9.66 -15.05
CA ASP A 37 24.68 8.37 -15.46
C ASP A 37 25.46 7.63 -14.36
N GLU A 38 25.89 8.33 -13.34
CA GLU A 38 26.61 7.75 -12.20
C GLU A 38 25.71 6.95 -11.25
N TYR A 39 24.39 7.17 -11.30
CA TYR A 39 23.42 6.50 -10.43
C TYR A 39 22.77 5.31 -11.13
N GLN A 40 23.46 4.18 -11.15
CA GLN A 40 22.99 2.96 -11.78
C GLN A 40 22.30 2.03 -10.79
N ASN A 41 21.26 1.31 -11.26
CA ASN A 41 20.55 0.31 -10.47
C ASN A 41 19.93 0.88 -9.18
N VAL A 42 19.31 2.05 -9.29
CA VAL A 42 18.50 2.65 -8.22
C VAL A 42 17.05 2.23 -8.42
N VAL A 43 16.43 1.75 -7.36
CA VAL A 43 15.00 1.40 -7.31
C VAL A 43 14.30 2.34 -6.36
N LEU A 44 13.16 2.87 -6.77
CA LEU A 44 12.33 3.72 -5.92
C LEU A 44 11.25 2.87 -5.25
N ASP A 45 11.26 2.91 -3.93
CA ASP A 45 10.29 2.21 -3.07
C ASP A 45 9.19 3.17 -2.63
N THR A 46 7.94 2.83 -2.92
CA THR A 46 6.75 3.58 -2.50
C THR A 46 5.85 2.74 -1.62
N HIS A 47 5.21 3.36 -0.65
CA HIS A 47 4.23 2.72 0.23
C HIS A 47 2.85 3.31 -0.03
N GLN A 48 1.90 2.47 -0.45
CA GLN A 48 0.58 2.91 -0.90
C GLN A 48 -0.53 2.21 -0.11
N TYR A 49 -1.21 2.98 0.73
CA TYR A 49 -2.30 2.50 1.58
C TYR A 49 -3.61 3.21 1.27
N LEU A 50 -4.72 2.48 1.25
CA LEU A 50 -6.04 3.07 1.01
C LEU A 50 -6.45 4.06 2.09
N MET A 51 -5.99 3.89 3.34
CA MET A 51 -6.23 4.90 4.36
C MET A 51 -5.60 6.27 4.01
N MET A 52 -4.48 6.29 3.29
CA MET A 52 -3.90 7.54 2.79
C MET A 52 -4.73 8.12 1.65
N ALA A 53 -5.28 7.26 0.79
CA ALA A 53 -6.24 7.68 -0.22
C ALA A 53 -7.49 8.31 0.40
N GLU A 54 -8.02 7.72 1.48
CA GLU A 54 -9.16 8.26 2.23
C GLU A 54 -8.86 9.63 2.84
N MET A 55 -7.65 9.81 3.39
CA MET A 55 -7.18 11.13 3.88
C MET A 55 -7.08 12.17 2.75
N ASP A 56 -6.78 11.74 1.52
CA ASP A 56 -6.76 12.59 0.31
C ASP A 56 -8.16 12.72 -0.35
N GLY A 57 -9.21 12.32 0.34
CA GLY A 57 -10.60 12.50 -0.08
C GLY A 57 -11.16 11.42 -1.00
N CYS A 58 -10.52 10.24 -1.08
CA CYS A 58 -11.10 9.10 -1.77
C CYS A 58 -12.44 8.71 -1.14
N PRO A 59 -13.53 8.58 -1.91
CA PRO A 59 -14.79 8.10 -1.38
C PRO A 59 -14.65 6.68 -0.81
N GLN A 60 -15.21 6.45 0.38
CA GLN A 60 -15.18 5.15 1.05
C GLN A 60 -16.27 4.21 0.47
N THR A 61 -16.18 3.97 -0.82
CA THR A 61 -17.01 3.05 -1.59
C THR A 61 -16.14 2.17 -2.48
N VAL A 62 -16.65 1.03 -2.91
CA VAL A 62 -15.89 0.13 -3.81
C VAL A 62 -15.49 0.85 -5.09
N GLU A 63 -16.43 1.57 -5.71
CA GLU A 63 -16.18 2.36 -6.92
C GLU A 63 -15.16 3.46 -6.68
N GLY A 64 -15.24 4.16 -5.54
CA GLY A 64 -14.30 5.21 -5.16
C GLY A 64 -12.88 4.68 -5.01
N TYR A 65 -12.69 3.56 -4.33
CA TYR A 65 -11.38 2.93 -4.21
C TYR A 65 -10.82 2.48 -5.56
N VAL A 66 -11.64 1.79 -6.38
CA VAL A 66 -11.20 1.33 -7.70
C VAL A 66 -10.81 2.52 -8.60
N GLU A 67 -11.62 3.56 -8.64
CA GLU A 67 -11.31 4.77 -9.40
C GLU A 67 -10.02 5.43 -8.93
N TYR A 68 -9.85 5.61 -7.61
CA TYR A 68 -8.65 6.23 -7.04
C TYR A 68 -7.39 5.41 -7.36
N ILE A 69 -7.44 4.09 -7.17
CA ILE A 69 -6.33 3.20 -7.47
C ILE A 69 -5.94 3.30 -8.96
N GLN A 70 -6.93 3.24 -9.86
CA GLN A 70 -6.68 3.27 -11.30
C GLN A 70 -6.23 4.63 -11.82
N THR A 71 -6.80 5.71 -11.30
CA THR A 71 -6.55 7.06 -11.82
C THR A 71 -5.41 7.79 -11.15
N LYS A 72 -5.03 7.38 -9.92
CA LYS A 72 -3.90 7.96 -9.19
C LYS A 72 -2.76 6.96 -9.04
N TYR A 73 -2.92 5.92 -8.23
CA TYR A 73 -1.81 5.01 -7.90
C TYR A 73 -1.21 4.35 -9.15
N ALA A 74 -2.03 3.75 -9.99
CA ALA A 74 -1.56 3.08 -11.20
C ALA A 74 -0.84 4.05 -12.15
N LYS A 75 -1.39 5.26 -12.34
CA LYS A 75 -0.77 6.27 -13.22
C LYS A 75 0.53 6.82 -12.66
N MET A 76 0.59 7.08 -11.36
CA MET A 76 1.83 7.54 -10.72
C MET A 76 2.95 6.51 -10.87
N ILE A 77 2.67 5.24 -10.64
CA ILE A 77 3.65 4.17 -10.80
C ILE A 77 4.07 4.04 -12.26
N GLU A 78 3.12 3.96 -13.20
CA GLU A 78 3.40 3.85 -14.64
C GLU A 78 4.22 5.05 -15.17
N GLU A 79 3.97 6.24 -14.67
CA GLU A 79 4.75 7.43 -15.02
C GLU A 79 6.16 7.37 -14.44
N MET A 80 6.29 6.99 -13.17
CA MET A 80 7.60 6.94 -12.50
C MET A 80 8.49 5.80 -12.97
N GLU A 81 7.94 4.70 -13.50
CA GLU A 81 8.70 3.62 -14.16
C GLU A 81 9.55 4.11 -15.35
N GLN A 82 9.24 5.28 -15.90
CA GLN A 82 10.07 5.90 -16.95
C GLN A 82 11.39 6.48 -16.42
N TYR A 83 11.49 6.70 -15.12
CA TYR A 83 12.64 7.30 -14.45
C TYR A 83 13.38 6.32 -13.54
N PHE A 84 12.64 5.44 -12.87
CA PHE A 84 13.16 4.42 -11.96
C PHE A 84 12.35 3.13 -12.11
N PRO A 85 12.95 1.97 -11.90
CA PRO A 85 12.16 0.81 -11.47
C PRO A 85 11.45 1.14 -10.15
N VAL A 86 10.12 1.03 -10.11
CA VAL A 86 9.30 1.36 -8.94
C VAL A 86 8.80 0.07 -8.28
N VAL A 87 9.02 -0.04 -6.98
CA VAL A 87 8.47 -1.12 -6.17
C VAL A 87 7.46 -0.56 -5.19
N CYS A 88 6.25 -1.12 -5.15
CA CYS A 88 5.32 -0.86 -4.06
C CYS A 88 5.71 -1.74 -2.86
N GLY A 89 6.60 -1.23 -2.00
CA GLY A 89 7.23 -1.99 -0.92
C GLY A 89 6.32 -2.27 0.26
N GLU A 90 5.25 -1.47 0.41
CA GLU A 90 4.21 -1.74 1.39
C GLU A 90 2.82 -1.39 0.85
N TRP A 91 1.88 -2.29 1.07
CA TRP A 91 0.46 -2.12 0.83
C TRP A 91 -0.34 -3.21 1.55
N CYS A 92 -1.62 -3.01 1.78
CA CYS A 92 -2.52 -4.03 2.32
C CYS A 92 -3.95 -3.83 1.81
N LEU A 93 -4.86 -4.74 2.19
CA LEU A 93 -6.28 -4.65 1.80
C LEU A 93 -7.09 -3.74 2.73
N PHE A 94 -6.50 -3.19 3.79
CA PHE A 94 -7.24 -2.34 4.72
C PHE A 94 -7.95 -1.20 3.98
N ASN A 95 -9.24 -1.05 4.27
CA ASN A 95 -10.07 0.07 3.86
C ASN A 95 -11.17 0.29 4.89
N SER A 96 -11.56 1.54 5.11
CA SER A 96 -12.57 1.88 6.14
C SER A 96 -13.96 1.36 5.80
N LEU A 97 -14.27 1.13 4.53
CA LEU A 97 -15.56 0.58 4.12
C LEU A 97 -15.78 -0.83 4.69
N ALA A 98 -14.87 -1.77 4.41
CA ALA A 98 -14.99 -3.14 4.87
C ALA A 98 -14.72 -3.31 6.38
N CYS A 99 -13.87 -2.45 6.96
CA CYS A 99 -13.51 -2.44 8.37
C CYS A 99 -14.45 -1.58 9.24
N GLY A 100 -15.40 -0.88 8.66
CA GLY A 100 -16.24 0.11 9.36
C GLY A 100 -17.00 -0.39 10.58
N CYS A 101 -17.23 -1.69 10.70
CA CYS A 101 -17.82 -2.29 11.91
C CYS A 101 -16.81 -2.41 13.06
N ASP A 102 -15.53 -2.37 12.80
CA ASP A 102 -14.47 -2.66 13.78
C ASP A 102 -14.07 -1.40 14.55
N THR A 103 -14.47 -0.23 14.06
CA THR A 103 -14.24 1.05 14.71
C THR A 103 -15.25 1.39 15.81
N LYS A 104 -16.21 0.52 16.11
CA LYS A 104 -17.18 0.69 17.24
C LYS A 104 -16.50 0.82 18.61
N GLY A 105 -15.23 0.49 18.72
CA GLY A 105 -14.41 0.75 19.90
C GLY A 105 -13.80 2.14 19.98
N GLY A 106 -14.03 3.02 19.02
CA GLY A 106 -13.67 4.44 19.09
C GLY A 106 -12.19 4.76 18.89
N GLN A 107 -11.37 3.84 18.38
CA GLN A 107 -9.99 4.15 18.03
C GLN A 107 -9.74 3.79 16.57
N SER A 108 -9.79 4.80 15.73
CA SER A 108 -9.21 4.75 14.41
C SER A 108 -7.71 4.47 14.49
N VAL A 109 -7.23 3.65 13.59
CA VAL A 109 -5.81 3.29 13.45
C VAL A 109 -4.90 4.51 13.30
N LEU A 110 -5.45 5.57 12.73
CA LEU A 110 -4.81 6.87 12.65
C LEU A 110 -5.65 7.86 13.45
N ASN A 111 -5.01 8.56 14.40
CA ASN A 111 -5.65 9.61 15.19
C ASN A 111 -6.42 10.57 14.27
N GLY A 112 -7.74 10.57 14.36
CA GLY A 112 -8.62 11.46 13.63
C GLY A 112 -9.40 10.83 12.45
N MET A 113 -9.16 9.59 12.07
CA MET A 113 -10.05 8.86 11.16
C MET A 113 -11.16 8.22 11.99
N GLU A 114 -12.22 8.95 12.24
CA GLU A 114 -13.45 8.35 12.73
C GLU A 114 -14.03 7.50 11.59
N GLY A 115 -13.96 6.18 11.73
CA GLY A 115 -14.70 5.29 10.84
C GLY A 115 -16.17 5.68 10.95
N THR A 116 -16.75 6.09 9.84
CA THR A 116 -18.19 6.23 9.77
C THR A 116 -18.78 4.88 10.14
N ALA A 117 -19.62 4.82 11.18
CA ALA A 117 -20.32 3.62 11.60
C ALA A 117 -21.25 3.20 10.44
N GLN A 118 -20.68 2.55 9.45
CA GLN A 118 -21.43 1.96 8.35
C GLN A 118 -21.98 0.61 8.80
N GLU A 119 -23.06 0.21 8.16
CA GLU A 119 -23.71 -1.06 8.41
C GLU A 119 -22.67 -2.19 8.36
N SER A 120 -22.74 -3.10 9.33
CA SER A 120 -21.84 -4.25 9.37
C SER A 120 -22.11 -5.15 8.17
N PHE A 121 -21.15 -5.22 7.25
CA PHE A 121 -21.21 -6.15 6.12
C PHE A 121 -21.14 -7.60 6.58
N SER A 122 -21.93 -8.45 5.95
CA SER A 122 -21.81 -9.90 6.12
C SER A 122 -20.44 -10.39 5.63
N PRO A 123 -19.96 -11.56 6.08
CA PRO A 123 -18.70 -12.12 5.58
C PRO A 123 -18.62 -12.26 4.05
N VAL A 124 -19.75 -12.53 3.40
CA VAL A 124 -19.84 -12.62 1.93
C VAL A 124 -19.62 -11.26 1.29
N GLN A 125 -20.28 -10.23 1.77
CA GLN A 125 -20.12 -8.86 1.28
C GLN A 125 -18.70 -8.33 1.54
N LYS A 126 -18.13 -8.58 2.72
CA LYS A 126 -16.72 -8.24 3.01
C LYS A 126 -15.77 -8.90 2.00
N LYS A 127 -15.98 -10.18 1.73
CA LYS A 127 -15.19 -10.91 0.75
C LYS A 127 -15.26 -10.26 -0.64
N GLU A 128 -16.45 -9.93 -1.11
CA GLU A 128 -16.64 -9.27 -2.41
C GLU A 128 -15.93 -7.92 -2.47
N ILE A 129 -16.06 -7.08 -1.44
CA ILE A 129 -15.38 -5.80 -1.35
C ILE A 129 -13.85 -5.98 -1.44
N TYR A 130 -13.30 -6.85 -0.59
CA TYR A 130 -11.86 -7.07 -0.55
C TYR A 130 -11.32 -7.65 -1.86
N GLN A 131 -12.03 -8.58 -2.49
CA GLN A 131 -11.60 -9.14 -3.77
C GLN A 131 -11.56 -8.11 -4.89
N VAL A 132 -12.57 -7.24 -4.99
CA VAL A 132 -12.59 -6.17 -6.00
C VAL A 132 -11.44 -5.20 -5.78
N VAL A 133 -11.25 -4.76 -4.54
CA VAL A 133 -10.17 -3.83 -4.17
C VAL A 133 -8.79 -4.47 -4.35
N ALA A 134 -8.62 -5.74 -3.96
CA ALA A 134 -7.36 -6.48 -4.15
C ALA A 134 -6.97 -6.58 -5.62
N ASN A 135 -7.92 -6.92 -6.49
CA ASN A 135 -7.68 -6.98 -7.93
C ASN A 135 -7.24 -5.62 -8.49
N ALA A 136 -7.95 -4.54 -8.12
CA ALA A 136 -7.58 -3.19 -8.56
C ALA A 136 -6.17 -2.80 -8.10
N GLN A 137 -5.83 -3.08 -6.83
CA GLN A 137 -4.48 -2.82 -6.29
C GLN A 137 -3.42 -3.65 -7.02
N LEU A 138 -3.62 -4.95 -7.19
CA LEU A 138 -2.69 -5.81 -7.92
C LEU A 138 -2.47 -5.35 -9.37
N ASP A 139 -3.52 -4.90 -10.04
CA ASP A 139 -3.41 -4.38 -11.41
C ASP A 139 -2.65 -3.05 -11.45
N ALA A 140 -2.76 -2.22 -10.41
CA ALA A 140 -1.95 -1.02 -10.28
C ALA A 140 -0.47 -1.36 -10.00
N TRP A 141 -0.20 -2.29 -9.08
CA TRP A 141 1.18 -2.64 -8.70
C TRP A 141 1.94 -3.37 -9.81
N LYS A 142 1.24 -4.09 -10.70
CA LYS A 142 1.80 -4.71 -11.91
C LYS A 142 2.30 -3.68 -12.93
N LYS A 143 1.98 -2.40 -12.80
CA LYS A 143 2.55 -1.31 -13.61
C LYS A 143 3.99 -0.98 -13.22
N GLY A 144 4.39 -1.35 -12.01
CA GLY A 144 5.74 -1.20 -11.48
C GLY A 144 6.57 -2.47 -11.60
N SER A 145 7.76 -2.41 -11.06
CA SER A 145 8.78 -3.48 -11.10
C SER A 145 8.60 -4.54 -10.00
N GLY A 146 7.69 -4.32 -9.04
CA GLY A 146 7.40 -5.28 -7.98
C GLY A 146 6.52 -4.73 -6.88
N TYR A 147 6.07 -5.63 -6.00
CA TYR A 147 5.25 -5.24 -4.86
C TYR A 147 5.36 -6.24 -3.71
N PHE A 148 5.20 -5.76 -2.46
CA PHE A 148 5.27 -6.55 -1.23
C PHE A 148 4.11 -6.19 -0.31
N TYR A 149 3.37 -7.21 0.13
CA TYR A 149 2.25 -7.03 1.05
C TYR A 149 2.75 -6.75 2.48
N TRP A 150 2.19 -5.79 3.16
CA TRP A 150 2.46 -5.51 4.56
C TRP A 150 1.27 -5.90 5.44
N SER A 151 1.38 -7.02 6.16
CA SER A 151 2.52 -7.93 6.21
C SER A 151 2.05 -9.37 5.98
N TYR A 152 3.00 -10.31 5.88
CA TYR A 152 2.64 -11.74 5.73
C TYR A 152 1.82 -12.24 6.92
N LYS A 153 2.19 -11.85 8.16
CA LYS A 153 1.52 -12.32 9.37
C LYS A 153 1.57 -11.30 10.50
N LEU A 154 0.40 -11.00 11.06
CA LEU A 154 0.25 -10.25 12.30
C LEU A 154 0.32 -11.21 13.51
N LEU A 155 1.05 -10.79 14.55
CA LEU A 155 1.16 -11.52 15.82
C LEU A 155 0.21 -10.91 16.87
N VAL A 156 -1.02 -10.59 16.47
CA VAL A 156 -2.04 -9.99 17.33
C VAL A 156 -3.37 -10.73 17.19
N ASP A 157 -4.18 -10.72 18.24
CA ASP A 157 -5.53 -11.28 18.23
C ASP A 157 -6.50 -10.22 17.70
N THR A 158 -6.90 -10.36 16.42
CA THR A 158 -7.81 -9.44 15.76
C THR A 158 -9.28 -9.67 16.09
N VAL A 159 -9.58 -10.64 16.96
CA VAL A 159 -10.96 -10.97 17.41
C VAL A 159 -11.22 -10.44 18.81
N ASN A 160 -10.27 -10.59 19.74
CA ASN A 160 -10.50 -10.36 21.16
C ASN A 160 -9.63 -9.23 21.74
N GLU A 161 -8.51 -8.89 21.12
CA GLU A 161 -7.59 -7.90 21.66
C GLU A 161 -8.06 -6.48 21.30
N PRO A 162 -8.42 -5.63 22.30
CA PRO A 162 -8.86 -4.27 22.05
C PRO A 162 -7.80 -3.47 21.24
N GLY A 163 -8.24 -2.75 20.24
CA GLY A 163 -7.37 -1.97 19.34
C GLY A 163 -6.87 -2.74 18.11
N TRP A 164 -7.05 -4.07 18.06
CA TRP A 164 -6.66 -4.89 16.91
C TRP A 164 -7.83 -5.56 16.20
N ILE A 165 -9.05 -5.39 16.73
CA ILE A 165 -10.26 -5.96 16.14
C ILE A 165 -10.43 -5.42 14.71
N GLY A 166 -10.55 -6.33 13.73
CA GLY A 166 -10.75 -6.01 12.32
C GLY A 166 -9.46 -5.74 11.53
N TRP A 167 -8.30 -5.91 12.13
CA TRP A 167 -7.03 -5.74 11.45
C TRP A 167 -6.61 -6.93 10.56
N ASP A 168 -7.50 -7.90 10.36
CA ASP A 168 -7.22 -9.08 9.53
C ASP A 168 -6.69 -8.73 8.14
N SER A 169 -7.13 -7.62 7.58
CA SER A 169 -6.69 -7.14 6.26
C SER A 169 -5.24 -6.65 6.19
N TRP A 170 -4.54 -6.60 7.32
CA TRP A 170 -3.09 -6.37 7.40
C TRP A 170 -2.28 -7.68 7.40
N ASP A 171 -2.95 -8.83 7.51
CA ASP A 171 -2.35 -10.17 7.54
C ASP A 171 -2.67 -10.89 6.23
N LEU A 172 -1.67 -11.07 5.36
CA LEU A 172 -1.85 -11.73 4.06
C LEU A 172 -2.33 -13.17 4.22
N GLY A 173 -1.82 -13.90 5.23
CA GLY A 173 -2.24 -15.27 5.49
C GLY A 173 -3.73 -15.35 5.77
N ARG A 174 -4.24 -14.47 6.64
CA ARG A 174 -5.68 -14.37 6.94
C ARG A 174 -6.49 -13.93 5.72
N CYS A 175 -6.00 -12.97 4.93
CA CYS A 175 -6.68 -12.56 3.70
C CYS A 175 -6.85 -13.73 2.72
N VAL A 176 -5.84 -14.60 2.63
CA VAL A 176 -5.91 -15.83 1.80
C VAL A 176 -6.92 -16.82 2.40
N ASP A 177 -6.85 -17.08 3.70
CA ASP A 177 -7.75 -18.02 4.40
C ASP A 177 -9.23 -17.60 4.31
N PHE A 178 -9.51 -16.29 4.37
CA PHE A 178 -10.86 -15.74 4.19
C PHE A 178 -11.27 -15.63 2.71
N GLY A 179 -10.36 -15.91 1.79
CA GLY A 179 -10.58 -15.77 0.34
C GLY A 179 -10.78 -14.34 -0.10
N TRP A 180 -10.18 -13.38 0.60
CA TRP A 180 -10.18 -11.95 0.24
C TRP A 180 -9.14 -11.63 -0.83
N PHE A 181 -8.07 -12.41 -0.83
CA PHE A 181 -7.01 -12.30 -1.84
C PHE A 181 -7.35 -13.18 -3.05
N PRO A 182 -7.20 -12.69 -4.30
CA PRO A 182 -7.53 -13.45 -5.51
C PRO A 182 -6.60 -14.63 -5.78
#